data_2ffe10c2c86bc340f1019a9e4770c18f
#
_entry.id   2ffe10c2c86bc340f1019a9e4770c18f
#
_cell.length_a   1.000
_cell.length_b   1.000
_cell.length_c   1.000
_cell.angle_alpha   90.00
_cell.angle_beta   90.00
_cell.angle_gamma   90.00
#
_symmetry.space_group_name_H-M   'P 1'
#
loop_
_entity.id
_entity.type
_entity.pdbx_description
1 polymer ?
#
loop_
_entity_poly.entity_id
_entity_poly.type
_entity_poly.pdbx_seq_one_letter_code
_entity_poly.pdbx_strand_id
1 'polypeptide(L)'
;MAFEHYIYTGTTRLRCGYTTGSCAALAAKAACEMLLSRKPVGRVSIVTPGGLPVEANVVDACIGEGCAQCAVRKDAGDDADVTDGVLVYARVEHAGSGTGVAGSKGVPARESEVSVDGGVGVGRVTLPGLEQPVGAAAINATPRAMITSAVREVCAAHGFSGNIAVTISVPEGVALAEKTFNPHLGIEDGISILGTTGIVEPRSLAALRDSIELEIRQHAAMGRRGVVLTPGNYGAQFISGHFHLNGAPVVFISNFVGDAIDCCVREGFTNVLLVGHIGKLVKVAGGIMDTHSRTADCRAEILAAHAALAGAGAKTVRDIMSSVTTTAALEVIEAAGVGDAARASLAAAIDDRLRRRAAGACDIAAVVFDAERRELFRTSGADAVIGELGATYE
;
A
#
# COMPACT_ATOMS: atom_id res chain seq x y z
N MET A 1 -5.15 27.05 -10.69
CA MET A 1 -3.71 27.07 -10.31
C MET A 1 -3.33 25.64 -9.96
N ALA A 2 -2.11 25.19 -10.22
CA ALA A 2 -1.67 23.87 -9.76
C ALA A 2 -1.60 23.90 -8.22
N PHE A 3 -1.81 22.74 -7.59
CA PHE A 3 -1.64 22.59 -6.15
C PHE A 3 -0.14 22.70 -5.82
N GLU A 4 0.24 23.74 -5.09
CA GLU A 4 1.64 24.05 -4.80
C GLU A 4 2.01 23.68 -3.35
N HIS A 5 2.12 22.40 -3.11
CA HIS A 5 2.70 21.86 -1.89
C HIS A 5 3.87 20.96 -2.23
N TYR A 6 4.98 21.06 -1.51
CA TYR A 6 6.22 20.38 -1.83
C TYR A 6 6.80 19.70 -0.61
N ILE A 7 7.38 18.52 -0.84
CA ILE A 7 8.17 17.78 0.15
C ILE A 7 9.60 17.58 -0.35
N TYR A 8 10.50 17.21 0.54
CA TYR A 8 11.87 16.82 0.19
C TYR A 8 12.05 15.31 0.42
N THR A 9 12.48 14.62 -0.63
CA THR A 9 12.92 13.21 -0.54
C THR A 9 14.44 13.18 -0.77
N GLY A 10 15.20 13.11 0.32
CA GLY A 10 16.64 13.36 0.30
C GLY A 10 16.94 14.81 -0.11
N THR A 11 17.65 15.01 -1.23
CA THR A 11 17.99 16.33 -1.79
C THR A 11 17.00 16.81 -2.85
N THR A 12 16.04 15.99 -3.26
CA THR A 12 15.10 16.29 -4.34
C THR A 12 13.81 16.90 -3.78
N ARG A 13 13.45 18.08 -4.27
CA ARG A 13 12.17 18.72 -4.01
C ARG A 13 11.12 18.15 -4.96
N LEU A 14 10.02 17.63 -4.42
CA LEU A 14 8.95 17.02 -5.19
C LEU A 14 7.62 17.70 -4.87
N ARG A 15 6.79 17.91 -5.90
CA ARG A 15 5.46 18.49 -5.77
C ARG A 15 4.46 17.41 -5.35
N CYS A 16 3.71 17.67 -4.31
CA CYS A 16 2.59 16.85 -3.87
C CYS A 16 1.39 16.99 -4.82
N GLY A 17 0.56 15.99 -4.81
CA GLY A 17 -0.76 15.99 -5.43
C GLY A 17 -1.88 15.82 -4.40
N TYR A 18 -3.08 15.49 -4.87
CA TYR A 18 -4.20 15.14 -4.01
C TYR A 18 -4.86 13.83 -4.43
N THR A 19 -5.40 13.12 -3.45
CA THR A 19 -5.87 11.74 -3.59
C THR A 19 -7.18 11.61 -4.37
N THR A 20 -7.54 10.40 -4.82
CA THR A 20 -8.88 10.10 -5.36
C THR A 20 -9.99 10.47 -4.39
N GLY A 21 -9.74 10.30 -3.06
CA GLY A 21 -10.68 10.73 -2.01
C GLY A 21 -10.90 12.23 -1.97
N SER A 22 -9.85 13.04 -2.14
CA SER A 22 -9.97 14.50 -2.23
C SER A 22 -10.71 14.94 -3.49
N CYS A 23 -10.43 14.29 -4.64
CA CYS A 23 -11.18 14.57 -5.88
C CYS A 23 -12.67 14.25 -5.72
N ALA A 24 -13.01 13.11 -5.11
CA ALA A 24 -14.39 12.71 -4.87
C ALA A 24 -15.12 13.70 -3.93
N ALA A 25 -14.46 14.16 -2.86
CA ALA A 25 -15.04 15.15 -1.95
C ALA A 25 -15.24 16.52 -2.61
N LEU A 26 -14.27 16.98 -3.41
CA LEU A 26 -14.38 18.20 -4.20
C LEU A 26 -15.54 18.13 -5.20
N ALA A 27 -15.59 17.03 -5.99
CA ALA A 27 -16.67 16.84 -6.96
C ALA A 27 -18.05 16.75 -6.29
N ALA A 28 -18.17 16.04 -5.16
CA ALA A 28 -19.40 15.93 -4.40
C ALA A 28 -19.85 17.28 -3.81
N LYS A 29 -18.92 18.08 -3.27
CA LYS A 29 -19.20 19.43 -2.78
C LYS A 29 -19.74 20.32 -3.90
N ALA A 30 -19.07 20.34 -5.05
CA ALA A 30 -19.48 21.13 -6.20
C ALA A 30 -20.84 20.68 -6.76
N ALA A 31 -21.06 19.38 -6.92
CA ALA A 31 -22.32 18.83 -7.40
C ALA A 31 -23.48 19.13 -6.43
N CYS A 32 -23.25 19.05 -5.11
CA CYS A 32 -24.27 19.43 -4.11
C CYS A 32 -24.59 20.92 -4.17
N GLU A 33 -23.59 21.79 -4.28
CA GLU A 33 -23.79 23.23 -4.48
C GLU A 33 -24.61 23.51 -5.75
N MET A 34 -24.29 22.83 -6.86
CA MET A 34 -25.03 22.97 -8.11
C MET A 34 -26.47 22.45 -7.99
N LEU A 35 -26.70 21.36 -7.23
CA LEU A 35 -28.06 20.84 -7.00
C LEU A 35 -28.92 21.81 -6.24
N LEU A 36 -28.40 22.43 -5.18
CA LEU A 36 -29.18 23.28 -4.28
C LEU A 36 -29.29 24.73 -4.80
N SER A 37 -28.21 25.28 -5.38
CA SER A 37 -28.22 26.65 -5.94
C SER A 37 -28.81 26.76 -7.33
N ARG A 38 -28.89 25.63 -8.07
CA ARG A 38 -29.27 25.59 -9.50
C ARG A 38 -28.35 26.41 -10.41
N LYS A 39 -27.11 26.63 -10.01
CA LYS A 39 -26.09 27.38 -10.75
C LYS A 39 -24.84 26.53 -10.96
N PRO A 40 -24.17 26.66 -12.12
CA PRO A 40 -22.92 25.97 -12.34
C PRO A 40 -21.82 26.50 -11.41
N VAL A 41 -20.95 25.58 -10.95
CA VAL A 41 -19.79 25.88 -10.12
C VAL A 41 -18.53 25.64 -10.96
N GLY A 42 -17.67 26.63 -11.09
CA GLY A 42 -16.44 26.54 -11.88
C GLY A 42 -15.21 26.14 -11.06
N ARG A 43 -15.24 26.38 -9.73
CA ARG A 43 -14.16 26.05 -8.79
C ARG A 43 -14.73 25.62 -7.46
N VAL A 44 -14.00 24.74 -6.79
CA VAL A 44 -14.40 24.23 -5.48
C VAL A 44 -13.17 23.97 -4.62
N SER A 45 -13.30 24.14 -3.32
CA SER A 45 -12.23 23.90 -2.36
C SER A 45 -12.71 23.08 -1.15
N ILE A 46 -11.80 22.31 -0.59
CA ILE A 46 -11.95 21.60 0.68
C ILE A 46 -10.69 21.79 1.53
N VAL A 47 -10.82 21.55 2.83
CA VAL A 47 -9.66 21.33 3.70
C VAL A 47 -9.52 19.82 3.88
N THR A 48 -8.35 19.30 3.56
CA THR A 48 -8.08 17.86 3.66
C THR A 48 -7.86 17.43 5.13
N PRO A 49 -7.96 16.13 5.46
CA PRO A 49 -7.60 15.64 6.80
C PRO A 49 -6.18 15.98 7.21
N GLY A 50 -5.24 16.13 6.26
CA GLY A 50 -3.89 16.63 6.51
C GLY A 50 -3.80 18.14 6.80
N GLY A 51 -4.93 18.85 6.89
CA GLY A 51 -4.99 20.26 7.23
C GLY A 51 -4.65 21.22 6.07
N LEU A 52 -4.44 20.70 4.86
CA LEU A 52 -4.08 21.51 3.70
C LEU A 52 -5.34 21.86 2.87
N PRO A 53 -5.50 23.12 2.46
CA PRO A 53 -6.55 23.49 1.54
C PRO A 53 -6.20 23.00 0.13
N VAL A 54 -7.14 22.36 -0.54
CA VAL A 54 -7.05 21.94 -1.94
C VAL A 54 -8.18 22.62 -2.72
N GLU A 55 -7.82 23.32 -3.79
CA GLU A 55 -8.75 23.93 -4.75
C GLU A 55 -8.60 23.26 -6.11
N ALA A 56 -9.71 22.94 -6.77
CA ALA A 56 -9.72 22.37 -8.10
C ALA A 56 -10.76 23.03 -9.01
N ASN A 57 -10.49 22.97 -10.30
CA ASN A 57 -11.47 23.33 -11.32
C ASN A 57 -12.52 22.24 -11.44
N VAL A 58 -13.77 22.65 -11.57
CA VAL A 58 -14.89 21.77 -11.86
C VAL A 58 -15.05 21.65 -13.37
N VAL A 59 -15.19 20.43 -13.86
CA VAL A 59 -15.41 20.12 -15.27
C VAL A 59 -16.66 19.26 -15.44
N ASP A 60 -17.17 19.17 -16.66
CA ASP A 60 -18.33 18.34 -17.04
C ASP A 60 -19.56 18.59 -16.14
N ALA A 61 -19.76 19.86 -15.77
CA ALA A 61 -20.88 20.28 -14.92
C ALA A 61 -22.22 20.13 -15.63
N CYS A 62 -23.14 19.37 -15.03
CA CYS A 62 -24.50 19.13 -15.53
C CYS A 62 -25.50 19.21 -14.37
N ILE A 63 -26.61 19.97 -14.59
CA ILE A 63 -27.70 20.12 -13.64
C ILE A 63 -28.95 19.54 -14.28
N GLY A 64 -29.49 18.47 -13.69
CA GLY A 64 -30.73 17.83 -14.11
C GLY A 64 -31.89 18.10 -13.16
N GLU A 65 -33.04 17.50 -13.42
CA GLU A 65 -34.18 17.53 -12.52
C GLU A 65 -33.90 16.64 -11.29
N GLY A 66 -33.75 17.26 -10.12
CA GLY A 66 -33.48 16.56 -8.85
C GLY A 66 -32.06 15.99 -8.70
N CYS A 67 -31.16 16.25 -9.63
CA CYS A 67 -29.77 15.82 -9.54
C CYS A 67 -28.80 16.83 -10.15
N ALA A 68 -27.54 16.75 -9.75
CA ALA A 68 -26.43 17.44 -10.40
C ALA A 68 -25.21 16.54 -10.43
N GLN A 69 -24.35 16.71 -11.43
CA GLN A 69 -23.13 15.96 -11.62
C GLN A 69 -22.01 16.87 -12.10
N CYS A 70 -20.81 16.59 -11.66
CA CYS A 70 -19.60 17.20 -12.20
C CYS A 70 -18.39 16.30 -11.94
N ALA A 71 -17.23 16.70 -12.45
CA ALA A 71 -15.98 16.00 -12.21
C ALA A 71 -14.87 16.96 -11.76
N VAL A 72 -13.89 16.37 -11.09
CA VAL A 72 -12.60 16.99 -10.77
C VAL A 72 -11.49 16.13 -11.35
N ARG A 73 -10.52 16.76 -12.02
CA ARG A 73 -9.34 16.08 -12.56
C ARG A 73 -8.34 15.84 -11.43
N LYS A 74 -7.88 14.61 -11.29
CA LYS A 74 -6.84 14.26 -10.33
C LYS A 74 -5.50 14.86 -10.76
N ASP A 75 -4.76 15.40 -9.80
CA ASP A 75 -3.38 15.84 -9.94
C ASP A 75 -2.54 15.06 -8.90
N ALA A 76 -1.71 14.15 -9.38
CA ALA A 76 -0.86 13.34 -8.51
C ALA A 76 0.48 14.03 -8.16
N GLY A 77 0.73 15.23 -8.65
CA GLY A 77 2.01 15.91 -8.47
C GLY A 77 3.14 15.23 -9.23
N ASP A 78 4.26 15.04 -8.54
CA ASP A 78 5.43 14.34 -9.10
C ASP A 78 5.43 12.83 -8.76
N ASP A 79 4.31 12.29 -8.28
CA ASP A 79 4.16 10.86 -8.03
C ASP A 79 3.88 10.08 -9.32
N ALA A 80 4.42 8.86 -9.39
CA ALA A 80 4.19 7.95 -10.53
C ALA A 80 2.85 7.19 -10.40
N ASP A 81 1.79 7.89 -10.00
CA ASP A 81 0.47 7.34 -9.79
C ASP A 81 -0.24 7.09 -11.13
N VAL A 82 -0.66 5.85 -11.36
CA VAL A 82 -1.38 5.45 -12.60
C VAL A 82 -2.73 6.14 -12.75
N THR A 83 -3.25 6.73 -11.68
CA THR A 83 -4.51 7.49 -11.67
C THR A 83 -4.32 8.99 -11.88
N ASP A 84 -3.11 9.46 -12.22
CA ASP A 84 -2.89 10.86 -12.55
C ASP A 84 -3.70 11.29 -13.78
N GLY A 85 -4.31 12.45 -13.69
CA GLY A 85 -5.11 13.05 -14.78
C GLY A 85 -6.52 12.49 -14.96
N VAL A 86 -6.92 11.41 -14.27
CA VAL A 86 -8.28 10.86 -14.38
C VAL A 86 -9.34 11.83 -13.89
N LEU A 87 -10.54 11.72 -14.46
CA LEU A 87 -11.71 12.45 -14.00
C LEU A 87 -12.46 11.63 -12.94
N VAL A 88 -12.60 12.23 -11.75
CA VAL A 88 -13.42 11.70 -10.68
C VAL A 88 -14.75 12.45 -10.64
N TYR A 89 -15.81 11.74 -11.00
CA TYR A 89 -17.16 12.29 -11.05
C TYR A 89 -17.87 12.09 -9.71
N ALA A 90 -18.71 13.05 -9.36
CA ALA A 90 -19.74 12.88 -8.34
C ALA A 90 -21.10 13.28 -8.92
N ARG A 91 -22.06 12.37 -8.83
CA ARG A 91 -23.48 12.62 -9.04
C ARG A 91 -24.15 12.74 -7.68
N VAL A 92 -24.85 13.82 -7.47
CA VAL A 92 -25.58 14.13 -6.23
C VAL A 92 -27.05 14.28 -6.55
N GLU A 93 -27.90 13.62 -5.77
CA GLU A 93 -29.34 13.66 -5.96
C GLU A 93 -30.10 13.61 -4.62
N HIS A 94 -31.33 14.06 -4.62
CA HIS A 94 -32.20 13.93 -3.46
C HIS A 94 -32.54 12.45 -3.22
N ALA A 95 -32.27 11.96 -2.02
CA ALA A 95 -32.58 10.58 -1.64
C ALA A 95 -33.96 10.53 -0.93
N GLY A 96 -34.93 9.90 -1.58
CA GLY A 96 -36.28 9.71 -1.04
C GLY A 96 -37.25 10.86 -1.26
N SER A 97 -38.53 10.58 -1.19
CA SER A 97 -39.65 11.52 -1.32
C SER A 97 -39.85 12.36 -0.04
N GLY A 98 -38.91 13.30 0.19
CA GLY A 98 -39.01 14.26 1.27
C GLY A 98 -38.65 15.63 0.73
N THR A 99 -39.61 16.37 0.19
CA THR A 99 -39.49 17.82 -0.02
C THR A 99 -39.40 18.48 1.35
N GLY A 100 -38.21 18.47 1.94
CA GLY A 100 -37.91 19.19 3.18
C GLY A 100 -37.85 20.68 2.94
N VAL A 101 -39.04 21.31 2.80
CA VAL A 101 -39.17 22.74 2.96
C VAL A 101 -39.00 23.06 4.43
N ALA A 102 -38.15 24.04 4.72
CA ALA A 102 -37.90 24.55 6.06
C ALA A 102 -39.18 24.67 6.88
N GLY A 103 -39.39 23.73 7.83
CA GLY A 103 -40.53 23.73 8.71
C GLY A 103 -40.21 24.42 10.02
N SER A 104 -41.08 25.31 10.41
CA SER A 104 -41.39 25.84 11.76
C SER A 104 -40.22 26.09 12.73
N LYS A 105 -40.12 27.33 13.16
CA LYS A 105 -39.24 27.83 14.23
C LYS A 105 -39.39 26.98 15.49
N GLY A 106 -38.32 26.30 15.91
CA GLY A 106 -38.24 25.69 17.26
C GLY A 106 -37.82 24.25 17.36
N VAL A 107 -37.61 23.53 16.24
CA VAL A 107 -37.02 22.16 16.26
C VAL A 107 -35.58 22.25 15.75
N PRO A 108 -34.58 21.65 16.46
CA PRO A 108 -33.22 21.61 15.92
C PRO A 108 -33.26 20.95 14.54
N ALA A 109 -32.66 21.63 13.55
CA ALA A 109 -32.61 21.12 12.18
C ALA A 109 -31.96 19.72 12.21
N ARG A 110 -32.70 18.70 11.73
CA ARG A 110 -32.17 17.35 11.60
C ARG A 110 -31.04 17.43 10.58
N GLU A 111 -29.86 16.92 10.94
CA GLU A 111 -28.74 16.86 9.99
C GLU A 111 -29.15 16.05 8.75
N SER A 112 -28.72 16.52 7.57
CA SER A 112 -28.95 15.81 6.33
C SER A 112 -28.26 14.46 6.37
N GLU A 113 -29.00 13.40 6.10
CA GLU A 113 -28.43 12.07 5.93
C GLU A 113 -27.79 11.97 4.54
N VAL A 114 -26.50 11.62 4.49
CA VAL A 114 -25.72 11.52 3.26
C VAL A 114 -25.32 10.08 3.05
N SER A 115 -25.84 9.45 2.00
CA SER A 115 -25.38 8.14 1.55
C SER A 115 -24.33 8.27 0.44
N VAL A 116 -23.28 7.43 0.48
CA VAL A 116 -22.20 7.44 -0.50
C VAL A 116 -22.02 6.03 -1.07
N ASP A 117 -22.04 5.90 -2.39
CA ASP A 117 -21.76 4.64 -3.09
C ASP A 117 -20.87 4.86 -4.32
N GLY A 118 -20.33 3.78 -4.88
CA GLY A 118 -19.54 3.75 -6.09
C GLY A 118 -20.38 3.42 -7.32
N GLY A 119 -20.15 4.16 -8.39
CA GLY A 119 -20.65 3.91 -9.74
C GLY A 119 -19.56 3.31 -10.64
N VAL A 120 -19.66 3.55 -11.93
CA VAL A 120 -18.76 3.01 -12.95
C VAL A 120 -17.30 3.33 -12.63
N GLY A 121 -16.43 2.31 -12.67
CA GLY A 121 -14.99 2.41 -12.46
C GLY A 121 -14.54 2.65 -11.02
N VAL A 122 -15.46 2.65 -10.06
CA VAL A 122 -15.14 2.48 -8.64
C VAL A 122 -15.30 1.01 -8.29
N GLY A 123 -14.23 0.39 -7.82
CA GLY A 123 -14.19 -1.04 -7.57
C GLY A 123 -15.19 -1.51 -6.51
N ARG A 124 -15.52 -2.81 -6.55
CA ARG A 124 -16.32 -3.51 -5.54
C ARG A 124 -15.46 -4.51 -4.79
N VAL A 125 -15.62 -4.55 -3.49
CA VAL A 125 -14.91 -5.50 -2.62
C VAL A 125 -15.51 -6.89 -2.80
N THR A 126 -14.69 -7.89 -3.16
CA THR A 126 -15.13 -9.29 -3.34
C THR A 126 -14.55 -10.23 -2.29
N LEU A 127 -13.46 -9.85 -1.61
CA LEU A 127 -12.78 -10.63 -0.60
C LEU A 127 -12.84 -9.97 0.79
N PRO A 128 -12.86 -10.73 1.88
CA PRO A 128 -12.79 -10.19 3.23
C PRO A 128 -11.40 -9.62 3.55
N GLY A 129 -11.31 -8.81 4.63
CA GLY A 129 -10.04 -8.28 5.14
C GLY A 129 -9.75 -6.82 4.77
N LEU A 130 -10.60 -6.22 3.93
CA LEU A 130 -10.59 -4.79 3.70
C LEU A 130 -11.46 -4.06 4.74
N GLU A 131 -11.29 -2.75 4.83
CA GLU A 131 -12.09 -1.89 5.71
C GLU A 131 -13.59 -1.94 5.35
N GLN A 132 -13.91 -2.07 4.06
CA GLN A 132 -15.27 -2.17 3.55
C GLN A 132 -15.71 -3.64 3.50
N PRO A 133 -16.99 -3.91 3.83
CA PRO A 133 -17.53 -5.26 3.72
C PRO A 133 -17.62 -5.72 2.26
N VAL A 134 -17.62 -7.04 2.07
CA VAL A 134 -17.83 -7.65 0.74
C VAL A 134 -19.12 -7.12 0.11
N GLY A 135 -19.06 -6.78 -1.17
CA GLY A 135 -20.14 -6.17 -1.96
C GLY A 135 -20.19 -4.64 -1.91
N ALA A 136 -19.50 -3.99 -0.96
CA ALA A 136 -19.47 -2.53 -0.88
C ALA A 136 -18.52 -1.93 -1.92
N ALA A 137 -18.75 -0.66 -2.26
CA ALA A 137 -17.82 0.10 -3.07
C ALA A 137 -16.49 0.31 -2.34
N ALA A 138 -15.39 0.21 -3.07
CA ALA A 138 -14.03 0.41 -2.56
C ALA A 138 -13.75 1.91 -2.31
N ILE A 139 -14.54 2.50 -1.42
CA ILE A 139 -14.40 3.88 -0.94
C ILE A 139 -14.06 3.82 0.54
N ASN A 140 -12.83 4.13 0.91
CA ASN A 140 -12.33 4.02 2.28
C ASN A 140 -13.03 4.97 3.26
N ALA A 141 -12.95 4.72 4.56
CA ALA A 141 -13.66 5.49 5.58
C ALA A 141 -13.30 6.98 5.54
N THR A 142 -12.02 7.33 5.40
CA THR A 142 -11.59 8.73 5.31
C THR A 142 -12.22 9.47 4.11
N PRO A 143 -12.12 8.98 2.85
CA PRO A 143 -12.87 9.54 1.72
C PRO A 143 -14.37 9.64 1.95
N ARG A 144 -15.02 8.61 2.51
CA ARG A 144 -16.46 8.66 2.85
C ARG A 144 -16.79 9.80 3.82
N ALA A 145 -15.95 9.96 4.85
CA ALA A 145 -16.11 11.05 5.82
C ALA A 145 -15.90 12.42 5.16
N MET A 146 -14.90 12.57 4.29
CA MET A 146 -14.64 13.81 3.54
C MET A 146 -15.81 14.17 2.63
N ILE A 147 -16.34 13.23 1.86
CA ILE A 147 -17.49 13.41 0.98
C ILE A 147 -18.72 13.84 1.81
N THR A 148 -19.00 13.08 2.88
CA THR A 148 -20.14 13.36 3.75
C THR A 148 -20.05 14.74 4.40
N SER A 149 -18.88 15.11 4.92
CA SER A 149 -18.64 16.41 5.54
C SER A 149 -18.80 17.55 4.54
N ALA A 150 -18.22 17.41 3.34
CA ALA A 150 -18.30 18.42 2.28
C ALA A 150 -19.74 18.66 1.80
N VAL A 151 -20.53 17.59 1.67
CA VAL A 151 -21.95 17.70 1.29
C VAL A 151 -22.78 18.31 2.41
N ARG A 152 -22.57 17.92 3.68
CA ARG A 152 -23.25 18.50 4.84
C ARG A 152 -22.96 19.99 5.00
N GLU A 153 -21.72 20.42 4.77
CA GLU A 153 -21.34 21.83 4.78
C GLU A 153 -22.20 22.64 3.80
N VAL A 154 -22.37 22.14 2.57
CA VAL A 154 -23.22 22.78 1.56
C VAL A 154 -24.69 22.77 1.96
N CYS A 155 -25.20 21.62 2.43
CA CYS A 155 -26.59 21.53 2.91
C CYS A 155 -26.87 22.54 4.02
N ALA A 156 -25.96 22.66 4.99
CA ALA A 156 -26.09 23.64 6.08
C ALA A 156 -26.10 25.09 5.57
N ALA A 157 -25.21 25.42 4.63
CA ALA A 157 -25.14 26.77 4.02
C ALA A 157 -26.43 27.15 3.28
N HIS A 158 -27.14 26.18 2.70
CA HIS A 158 -28.40 26.37 2.01
C HIS A 158 -29.66 26.15 2.89
N GLY A 159 -29.48 25.83 4.19
CA GLY A 159 -30.59 25.51 5.08
C GLY A 159 -31.35 24.22 4.66
N PHE A 160 -30.72 23.32 3.94
CA PHE A 160 -31.31 22.09 3.45
C PHE A 160 -31.18 20.97 4.49
N SER A 161 -32.28 20.30 4.80
CA SER A 161 -32.35 19.22 5.81
C SER A 161 -32.84 17.87 5.26
N GLY A 162 -32.88 17.73 3.93
CA GLY A 162 -33.29 16.47 3.27
C GLY A 162 -32.12 15.49 3.12
N ASN A 163 -32.45 14.27 2.71
CA ASN A 163 -31.45 13.23 2.46
C ASN A 163 -30.81 13.41 1.09
N ILE A 164 -29.51 13.17 1.00
CA ILE A 164 -28.70 13.28 -0.21
C ILE A 164 -28.04 11.94 -0.52
N ALA A 165 -28.12 11.49 -1.76
CA ALA A 165 -27.35 10.36 -2.28
C ALA A 165 -26.20 10.87 -3.15
N VAL A 166 -25.02 10.32 -2.93
CA VAL A 166 -23.79 10.64 -3.69
C VAL A 166 -23.28 9.36 -4.34
N THR A 167 -23.14 9.40 -5.67
CA THR A 167 -22.50 8.33 -6.44
C THR A 167 -21.19 8.84 -7.01
N ILE A 168 -20.07 8.19 -6.66
CA ILE A 168 -18.73 8.50 -7.17
C ILE A 168 -18.41 7.56 -8.34
N SER A 169 -17.94 8.11 -9.46
CA SER A 169 -17.57 7.33 -10.65
C SER A 169 -16.22 7.79 -11.20
N VAL A 170 -15.47 6.83 -11.74
CA VAL A 170 -14.21 7.07 -12.46
C VAL A 170 -14.24 6.22 -13.73
N PRO A 171 -14.79 6.70 -14.84
CA PRO A 171 -15.03 5.87 -16.04
C PRO A 171 -13.80 5.11 -16.53
N GLU A 172 -12.61 5.71 -16.43
CA GLU A 172 -11.34 5.08 -16.81
C GLU A 172 -10.85 4.03 -15.77
N GLY A 173 -11.50 3.99 -14.59
CA GLY A 173 -11.09 3.18 -13.44
C GLY A 173 -11.06 1.69 -13.71
N VAL A 174 -11.95 1.17 -14.56
CA VAL A 174 -11.96 -0.26 -14.94
C VAL A 174 -10.64 -0.66 -15.60
N ALA A 175 -10.20 0.09 -16.61
CA ALA A 175 -8.96 -0.19 -17.33
C ALA A 175 -7.71 0.09 -16.47
N LEU A 176 -7.79 1.05 -15.56
CA LEU A 176 -6.68 1.40 -14.68
C LEU A 176 -6.51 0.41 -13.54
N ALA A 177 -7.58 -0.23 -13.07
CA ALA A 177 -7.54 -1.20 -11.98
C ALA A 177 -6.54 -2.32 -12.23
N GLU A 178 -6.41 -2.80 -13.47
CA GLU A 178 -5.44 -3.83 -13.87
C GLU A 178 -3.98 -3.43 -13.62
N LYS A 179 -3.69 -2.14 -13.54
CA LYS A 179 -2.35 -1.58 -13.29
C LYS A 179 -2.12 -1.21 -11.83
N THR A 180 -3.09 -1.50 -10.97
CA THR A 180 -3.06 -1.23 -9.53
C THR A 180 -2.94 -2.53 -8.72
N PHE A 181 -2.86 -2.40 -7.40
CA PHE A 181 -2.92 -3.54 -6.49
C PHE A 181 -4.35 -4.11 -6.30
N ASN A 182 -5.38 -3.45 -6.80
CA ASN A 182 -6.78 -3.83 -6.58
C ASN A 182 -7.11 -5.28 -6.91
N PRO A 183 -6.67 -5.87 -8.05
CA PRO A 183 -6.95 -7.28 -8.34
C PRO A 183 -6.40 -8.23 -7.28
N HIS A 184 -5.23 -7.95 -6.73
CA HIS A 184 -4.62 -8.76 -5.67
C HIS A 184 -5.39 -8.64 -4.34
N LEU A 185 -6.08 -7.52 -4.12
CA LEU A 185 -6.90 -7.25 -2.95
C LEU A 185 -8.38 -7.67 -3.12
N GLY A 186 -8.73 -8.36 -4.21
CA GLY A 186 -10.12 -8.71 -4.50
C GLY A 186 -11.02 -7.48 -4.62
N ILE A 187 -10.51 -6.43 -5.25
CA ILE A 187 -11.30 -5.27 -5.65
C ILE A 187 -11.47 -5.33 -7.16
N GLU A 188 -12.69 -5.58 -7.60
CA GLU A 188 -13.03 -5.80 -9.01
C GLU A 188 -13.77 -4.61 -9.61
N ASP A 189 -13.77 -4.52 -10.96
CA ASP A 189 -14.52 -3.55 -11.76
C ASP A 189 -14.13 -2.07 -11.58
N GLY A 190 -12.98 -1.78 -10.95
CA GLY A 190 -12.55 -0.40 -10.83
C GLY A 190 -11.43 -0.14 -9.83
N ILE A 191 -11.09 1.14 -9.69
CA ILE A 191 -10.09 1.61 -8.74
C ILE A 191 -10.71 1.89 -7.38
N SER A 192 -9.84 1.99 -6.35
CA SER A 192 -10.23 2.42 -5.01
C SER A 192 -10.27 3.95 -4.90
N ILE A 193 -11.24 4.45 -4.14
CA ILE A 193 -11.29 5.84 -3.69
C ILE A 193 -10.65 5.88 -2.30
N LEU A 194 -9.41 6.34 -2.22
CA LEU A 194 -8.57 6.24 -1.03
C LEU A 194 -7.81 7.55 -0.72
N GLY A 195 -7.12 7.56 0.42
CA GLY A 195 -6.28 8.65 0.88
C GLY A 195 -6.61 9.04 2.33
N THR A 196 -5.66 8.83 3.25
CA THR A 196 -5.81 9.11 4.68
C THR A 196 -5.64 10.59 5.01
N THR A 197 -4.67 11.24 4.39
CA THR A 197 -4.38 12.67 4.56
C THR A 197 -5.08 13.56 3.54
N GLY A 198 -5.59 12.97 2.44
CA GLY A 198 -6.12 13.67 1.28
C GLY A 198 -5.04 14.17 0.31
N ILE A 199 -3.77 14.05 0.65
CA ILE A 199 -2.61 14.50 -0.13
C ILE A 199 -1.83 13.30 -0.64
N VAL A 200 -1.33 13.38 -1.87
CA VAL A 200 -0.37 12.43 -2.44
C VAL A 200 1.03 12.98 -2.21
N GLU A 201 1.79 12.28 -1.40
CA GLU A 201 3.21 12.56 -1.20
C GLU A 201 4.02 11.67 -2.14
N PRO A 202 4.74 12.26 -3.13
CA PRO A 202 5.49 11.48 -4.10
C PRO A 202 6.53 10.56 -3.44
N ARG A 203 6.61 9.31 -3.91
CA ARG A 203 7.52 8.29 -3.38
C ARG A 203 7.32 8.01 -1.88
N SER A 204 6.10 8.05 -1.41
CA SER A 204 5.78 7.78 0.00
C SER A 204 6.14 6.34 0.38
N LEU A 205 7.15 6.18 1.23
CA LEU A 205 7.52 4.88 1.82
C LEU A 205 6.44 4.39 2.79
N ALA A 206 5.71 5.31 3.42
CA ALA A 206 4.59 4.97 4.28
C ALA A 206 3.44 4.32 3.48
N ALA A 207 3.06 4.92 2.35
CA ALA A 207 2.01 4.35 1.49
C ALA A 207 2.37 2.95 0.97
N LEU A 208 3.64 2.71 0.61
CA LEU A 208 4.11 1.39 0.20
C LEU A 208 4.05 0.38 1.36
N ARG A 209 4.45 0.79 2.57
CA ARG A 209 4.34 -0.05 3.77
C ARG A 209 2.88 -0.39 4.09
N ASP A 210 1.99 0.60 4.06
CA ASP A 210 0.56 0.40 4.31
C ASP A 210 -0.06 -0.60 3.31
N SER A 211 0.36 -0.57 2.04
CA SER A 211 -0.08 -1.52 1.02
C SER A 211 0.37 -2.95 1.32
N ILE A 212 1.62 -3.13 1.76
CA ILE A 212 2.15 -4.43 2.17
C ILE A 212 1.40 -4.98 3.38
N GLU A 213 1.19 -4.15 4.41
CA GLU A 213 0.43 -4.54 5.59
C GLU A 213 -1.01 -4.90 5.26
N LEU A 214 -1.62 -4.19 4.32
CA LEU A 214 -2.98 -4.47 3.87
C LEU A 214 -3.08 -5.84 3.21
N GLU A 215 -2.13 -6.21 2.34
CA GLU A 215 -2.06 -7.50 1.67
C GLU A 215 -1.89 -8.64 2.70
N ILE A 216 -0.98 -8.48 3.67
CA ILE A 216 -0.78 -9.46 4.75
C ILE A 216 -2.07 -9.65 5.57
N ARG A 217 -2.72 -8.56 6.00
CA ARG A 217 -3.98 -8.60 6.74
C ARG A 217 -5.09 -9.30 5.96
N GLN A 218 -5.19 -9.07 4.67
CA GLN A 218 -6.18 -9.71 3.82
C GLN A 218 -5.98 -11.23 3.76
N HIS A 219 -4.74 -11.70 3.61
CA HIS A 219 -4.45 -13.13 3.65
C HIS A 219 -4.83 -13.76 5.02
N ALA A 220 -4.55 -13.06 6.12
CA ALA A 220 -4.97 -13.49 7.45
C ALA A 220 -6.50 -13.57 7.60
N ALA A 221 -7.24 -12.58 7.05
CA ALA A 221 -8.70 -12.54 7.05
C ALA A 221 -9.33 -13.67 6.20
N MET A 222 -8.63 -14.13 5.15
CA MET A 222 -9.00 -15.33 4.38
C MET A 222 -8.65 -16.64 5.11
N GLY A 223 -8.20 -16.58 6.35
CA GLY A 223 -7.85 -17.77 7.17
C GLY A 223 -6.46 -18.34 6.90
N ARG A 224 -5.63 -17.68 6.08
CA ARG A 224 -4.25 -18.12 5.83
C ARG A 224 -3.42 -17.98 7.10
N ARG A 225 -2.58 -18.99 7.41
CA ARG A 225 -1.69 -18.98 8.56
C ARG A 225 -0.21 -19.14 8.18
N GLY A 226 0.06 -19.36 6.90
CA GLY A 226 1.39 -19.39 6.33
C GLY A 226 1.53 -18.35 5.22
N VAL A 227 2.73 -17.77 5.07
CA VAL A 227 3.03 -16.76 4.06
C VAL A 227 4.49 -16.81 3.64
N VAL A 228 4.74 -16.49 2.36
CA VAL A 228 6.08 -16.27 1.84
C VAL A 228 6.30 -14.79 1.64
N LEU A 229 7.32 -14.24 2.25
CA LEU A 229 7.73 -12.84 2.11
C LEU A 229 8.92 -12.74 1.15
N THR A 230 8.86 -11.86 0.16
CA THR A 230 9.99 -11.65 -0.74
C THR A 230 10.20 -10.17 -1.06
N PRO A 231 11.47 -9.69 -1.08
CA PRO A 231 11.77 -8.30 -1.41
C PRO A 231 11.45 -7.87 -2.84
N GLY A 232 11.13 -8.78 -3.75
CA GLY A 232 10.82 -8.39 -5.13
C GLY A 232 10.74 -9.56 -6.11
N ASN A 233 10.57 -9.25 -7.41
CA ASN A 233 10.29 -10.20 -8.48
C ASN A 233 11.32 -11.34 -8.63
N TYR A 234 12.59 -11.09 -8.35
CA TYR A 234 13.61 -12.15 -8.37
C TYR A 234 13.30 -13.27 -7.37
N GLY A 235 12.78 -12.90 -6.19
CA GLY A 235 12.36 -13.89 -5.21
C GLY A 235 11.14 -14.69 -5.64
N ALA A 236 10.13 -14.06 -6.23
CA ALA A 236 8.97 -14.76 -6.76
C ALA A 236 9.35 -15.77 -7.86
N GLN A 237 10.27 -15.38 -8.77
CA GLN A 237 10.79 -16.27 -9.80
C GLN A 237 11.61 -17.43 -9.21
N PHE A 238 12.37 -17.17 -8.14
CA PHE A 238 13.10 -18.23 -7.43
C PHE A 238 12.11 -19.21 -6.78
N ILE A 239 11.11 -18.68 -6.07
CA ILE A 239 10.08 -19.50 -5.40
C ILE A 239 9.37 -20.42 -6.41
N SER A 240 8.88 -19.87 -7.53
CA SER A 240 8.17 -20.65 -8.53
C SER A 240 9.01 -21.74 -9.21
N GLY A 241 10.33 -21.57 -9.25
CA GLY A 241 11.26 -22.54 -9.86
C GLY A 241 11.80 -23.61 -8.88
N HIS A 242 11.68 -23.40 -7.56
CA HIS A 242 12.33 -24.23 -6.56
C HIS A 242 11.37 -24.84 -5.54
N PHE A 243 10.18 -24.28 -5.34
CA PHE A 243 9.25 -24.72 -4.32
C PHE A 243 7.87 -25.02 -4.89
N HIS A 244 7.28 -26.11 -4.45
CA HIS A 244 5.87 -26.43 -4.66
C HIS A 244 5.09 -26.01 -3.42
N LEU A 245 4.62 -24.76 -3.39
CA LEU A 245 3.98 -24.17 -2.22
C LEU A 245 2.43 -24.16 -2.32
N ASN A 246 1.84 -24.94 -3.24
CA ASN A 246 0.41 -25.25 -3.38
C ASN A 246 -0.54 -24.05 -3.08
N GLY A 247 -0.21 -22.86 -3.63
CA GLY A 247 -1.03 -21.66 -3.45
C GLY A 247 -0.79 -20.89 -2.14
N ALA A 248 0.30 -21.14 -1.42
CA ALA A 248 0.70 -20.27 -0.33
C ALA A 248 0.90 -18.82 -0.83
N PRO A 249 0.38 -17.80 -0.11
CA PRO A 249 0.50 -16.43 -0.54
C PRO A 249 1.95 -15.98 -0.57
N VAL A 250 2.33 -15.26 -1.62
CA VAL A 250 3.65 -14.64 -1.79
C VAL A 250 3.49 -13.13 -1.77
N VAL A 251 3.93 -12.49 -0.70
CA VAL A 251 3.81 -11.05 -0.49
C VAL A 251 5.12 -10.35 -0.82
N PHE A 252 5.02 -9.29 -1.66
CA PHE A 252 6.16 -8.47 -2.05
C PHE A 252 6.43 -7.38 -1.02
N ILE A 253 7.47 -7.55 -0.21
CA ILE A 253 7.75 -6.67 0.95
C ILE A 253 8.75 -5.54 0.66
N SER A 254 9.23 -5.39 -0.58
CA SER A 254 10.24 -4.37 -0.95
C SER A 254 11.49 -4.44 -0.03
N ASN A 255 11.70 -3.42 0.79
CA ASN A 255 12.82 -3.36 1.75
C ASN A 255 12.35 -3.54 3.21
N PHE A 256 11.04 -3.65 3.45
CA PHE A 256 10.41 -3.58 4.76
C PHE A 256 10.31 -4.97 5.44
N VAL A 257 11.45 -5.65 5.58
CA VAL A 257 11.50 -7.00 6.19
C VAL A 257 10.93 -6.98 7.60
N GLY A 258 11.32 -5.99 8.41
CA GLY A 258 10.89 -5.89 9.80
C GLY A 258 9.39 -5.60 9.92
N ASP A 259 8.89 -4.60 9.19
CA ASP A 259 7.47 -4.23 9.25
C ASP A 259 6.57 -5.38 8.79
N ALA A 260 6.98 -6.11 7.75
CA ALA A 260 6.25 -7.27 7.26
C ALA A 260 6.19 -8.41 8.28
N ILE A 261 7.32 -8.72 8.96
CA ILE A 261 7.35 -9.73 10.03
C ILE A 261 6.45 -9.30 11.18
N ASP A 262 6.53 -8.05 11.63
CA ASP A 262 5.69 -7.53 12.71
C ASP A 262 4.21 -7.61 12.36
N CYS A 263 3.85 -7.33 11.10
CA CYS A 263 2.50 -7.48 10.61
C CYS A 263 2.05 -8.95 10.63
N CYS A 264 2.89 -9.89 10.14
CA CYS A 264 2.58 -11.32 10.18
C CYS A 264 2.33 -11.81 11.62
N VAL A 265 3.16 -11.40 12.57
CA VAL A 265 3.01 -11.74 13.99
C VAL A 265 1.69 -11.17 14.55
N ARG A 266 1.41 -9.92 14.28
CA ARG A 266 0.19 -9.21 14.72
C ARG A 266 -1.09 -9.86 14.20
N GLU A 267 -1.05 -10.35 12.95
CA GLU A 267 -2.17 -11.00 12.27
C GLU A 267 -2.26 -12.52 12.54
N GLY A 268 -1.36 -13.07 13.36
CA GLY A 268 -1.42 -14.46 13.82
C GLY A 268 -0.99 -15.49 12.77
N PHE A 269 -0.07 -15.14 11.89
CA PHE A 269 0.59 -16.13 11.04
C PHE A 269 1.46 -17.08 11.90
N THR A 270 1.40 -18.37 11.59
CA THR A 270 2.17 -19.40 12.30
C THR A 270 3.44 -19.80 11.54
N ASN A 271 3.45 -19.66 10.21
CA ASN A 271 4.58 -20.05 9.35
C ASN A 271 4.94 -18.91 8.41
N VAL A 272 6.17 -18.40 8.52
CA VAL A 272 6.67 -17.28 7.70
C VAL A 272 7.98 -17.70 7.02
N LEU A 273 8.01 -17.68 5.69
CA LEU A 273 9.21 -17.95 4.91
C LEU A 273 9.70 -16.67 4.24
N LEU A 274 10.91 -16.22 4.57
CA LEU A 274 11.56 -15.09 3.91
C LEU A 274 12.47 -15.61 2.79
N VAL A 275 12.18 -15.28 1.54
CA VAL A 275 12.98 -15.68 0.37
C VAL A 275 13.56 -14.47 -0.32
N GLY A 276 14.89 -14.40 -0.47
CA GLY A 276 15.48 -13.25 -1.09
C GLY A 276 16.93 -13.38 -1.55
N HIS A 277 17.31 -12.45 -2.41
CA HIS A 277 18.66 -12.34 -2.93
C HIS A 277 19.64 -11.93 -1.82
N ILE A 278 20.85 -12.53 -1.82
CA ILE A 278 21.91 -12.28 -0.81
C ILE A 278 22.22 -10.78 -0.65
N GLY A 279 22.20 -9.97 -1.73
CA GLY A 279 22.45 -8.53 -1.67
C GLY A 279 21.49 -7.74 -0.78
N LYS A 280 20.30 -8.28 -0.47
CA LYS A 280 19.37 -7.73 0.52
C LYS A 280 19.44 -8.49 1.85
N LEU A 281 19.36 -9.82 1.82
CA LEU A 281 19.22 -10.61 3.04
C LEU A 281 20.51 -10.70 3.88
N VAL A 282 21.70 -10.45 3.30
CA VAL A 282 22.93 -10.32 4.10
C VAL A 282 22.79 -9.23 5.18
N LYS A 283 22.02 -8.16 4.92
CA LYS A 283 21.79 -7.08 5.86
C LYS A 283 21.01 -7.53 7.10
N VAL A 284 20.12 -8.52 6.93
CA VAL A 284 19.35 -9.11 8.02
C VAL A 284 20.28 -9.80 9.02
N ALA A 285 21.39 -10.43 8.57
CA ALA A 285 22.42 -11.00 9.48
C ALA A 285 22.99 -9.92 10.41
N GLY A 286 23.15 -8.69 9.94
CA GLY A 286 23.54 -7.53 10.74
C GLY A 286 22.40 -6.90 11.57
N GLY A 287 21.19 -7.44 11.51
CA GLY A 287 20.01 -6.88 12.20
C GLY A 287 19.35 -5.71 11.49
N ILE A 288 19.71 -5.45 10.22
CA ILE A 288 19.13 -4.37 9.41
C ILE A 288 17.84 -4.88 8.78
N MET A 289 16.70 -4.44 9.30
CA MET A 289 15.36 -4.91 8.91
C MET A 289 14.68 -4.05 7.84
N ASP A 290 15.14 -2.82 7.61
CA ASP A 290 14.90 -2.06 6.39
C ASP A 290 16.14 -2.19 5.49
N THR A 291 16.03 -3.02 4.45
CA THR A 291 17.17 -3.37 3.59
C THR A 291 17.50 -2.33 2.53
N HIS A 292 16.86 -1.15 2.56
CA HIS A 292 17.16 -0.06 1.63
C HIS A 292 18.58 0.47 1.86
N SER A 293 19.35 0.74 0.78
CA SER A 293 20.72 1.21 0.88
C SER A 293 20.88 2.57 1.52
N ARG A 294 19.83 3.41 1.50
CA ARG A 294 19.82 4.70 2.22
C ARG A 294 19.69 4.55 3.73
N THR A 295 19.08 3.46 4.20
CA THR A 295 18.95 3.15 5.62
C THR A 295 20.28 2.64 6.16
N ALA A 296 20.86 1.62 5.53
CA ALA A 296 22.19 1.12 5.81
C ALA A 296 22.70 0.28 4.63
N ASP A 297 23.95 0.35 4.28
CA ASP A 297 24.54 -0.60 3.32
C ASP A 297 25.19 -1.78 4.06
N CYS A 298 26.30 -1.63 4.70
CA CYS A 298 26.99 -2.60 5.58
C CYS A 298 27.16 -4.01 5.02
N ARG A 299 27.00 -4.23 3.70
CA ARG A 299 27.08 -5.57 3.07
C ARG A 299 28.50 -6.14 3.15
N ALA A 300 29.49 -5.30 2.82
CA ALA A 300 30.90 -5.70 2.85
C ALA A 300 31.34 -5.99 4.29
N GLU A 301 30.96 -5.15 5.24
CA GLU A 301 31.27 -5.28 6.66
C GLU A 301 30.71 -6.59 7.24
N ILE A 302 29.44 -6.89 6.93
CA ILE A 302 28.80 -8.12 7.40
C ILE A 302 29.48 -9.34 6.78
N LEU A 303 29.72 -9.36 5.47
CA LEU A 303 30.42 -10.45 4.80
C LEU A 303 31.84 -10.63 5.34
N ALA A 304 32.58 -9.54 5.55
CA ALA A 304 33.94 -9.57 6.09
C ALA A 304 33.96 -10.12 7.52
N ALA A 305 33.01 -9.73 8.36
CA ALA A 305 32.90 -10.26 9.73
C ALA A 305 32.64 -11.77 9.74
N HIS A 306 31.69 -12.26 8.93
CA HIS A 306 31.36 -13.67 8.84
C HIS A 306 32.48 -14.51 8.17
N ALA A 307 33.20 -13.94 7.20
CA ALA A 307 34.39 -14.57 6.64
C ALA A 307 35.52 -14.67 7.68
N ALA A 308 35.74 -13.63 8.47
CA ALA A 308 36.72 -13.66 9.57
C ALA A 308 36.36 -14.70 10.63
N LEU A 309 35.08 -14.82 11.03
CA LEU A 309 34.60 -15.86 11.92
C LEU A 309 34.82 -17.28 11.34
N ALA A 310 34.76 -17.41 10.01
CA ALA A 310 35.05 -18.63 9.28
C ALA A 310 36.55 -18.92 9.13
N GLY A 311 37.44 -18.07 9.64
CA GLY A 311 38.88 -18.22 9.59
C GLY A 311 39.59 -17.49 8.45
N ALA A 312 38.95 -16.57 7.74
CA ALA A 312 39.58 -15.79 6.69
C ALA A 312 40.69 -14.89 7.26
N GLY A 313 41.83 -14.85 6.58
CA GLY A 313 42.95 -13.98 6.95
C GLY A 313 42.69 -12.51 6.66
N ALA A 314 43.51 -11.62 7.25
CA ALA A 314 43.36 -10.16 7.13
C ALA A 314 43.39 -9.65 5.68
N LYS A 315 44.10 -10.34 4.77
CA LYS A 315 44.09 -9.98 3.34
C LYS A 315 42.70 -10.20 2.74
N THR A 316 42.11 -11.37 2.93
CA THR A 316 40.76 -11.70 2.44
C THR A 316 39.72 -10.70 2.97
N VAL A 317 39.80 -10.36 4.26
CA VAL A 317 38.91 -9.34 4.85
C VAL A 317 39.04 -7.99 4.14
N ARG A 318 40.24 -7.53 3.85
CA ARG A 318 40.45 -6.29 3.10
C ARG A 318 39.92 -6.37 1.66
N ASP A 319 40.13 -7.51 1.00
CA ASP A 319 39.64 -7.73 -0.38
C ASP A 319 38.11 -7.73 -0.43
N ILE A 320 37.42 -8.31 0.57
CA ILE A 320 35.94 -8.22 0.74
C ILE A 320 35.51 -6.76 0.92
N MET A 321 36.16 -6.00 1.82
CA MET A 321 35.83 -4.60 2.10
C MET A 321 36.01 -3.70 0.90
N SER A 322 36.88 -4.04 -0.04
CA SER A 322 37.09 -3.29 -1.30
C SER A 322 36.25 -3.78 -2.46
N SER A 323 35.45 -4.84 -2.27
CA SER A 323 34.57 -5.38 -3.32
C SER A 323 33.40 -4.43 -3.60
N VAL A 324 33.16 -4.13 -4.88
CA VAL A 324 32.08 -3.21 -5.30
C VAL A 324 30.71 -3.88 -5.21
N THR A 325 30.65 -5.19 -5.39
CA THR A 325 29.39 -5.95 -5.40
C THR A 325 29.40 -7.11 -4.38
N THR A 326 28.23 -7.51 -3.94
CA THR A 326 28.06 -8.70 -3.08
C THR A 326 28.58 -9.97 -3.78
N THR A 327 28.38 -10.08 -5.08
CA THR A 327 28.90 -11.23 -5.88
C THR A 327 30.42 -11.29 -5.83
N ALA A 328 31.12 -10.18 -6.09
CA ALA A 328 32.56 -10.12 -6.02
C ALA A 328 33.08 -10.46 -4.60
N ALA A 329 32.41 -9.99 -3.56
CA ALA A 329 32.75 -10.32 -2.17
C ALA A 329 32.58 -11.82 -1.88
N LEU A 330 31.54 -12.45 -2.40
CA LEU A 330 31.35 -13.91 -2.26
C LEU A 330 32.44 -14.69 -3.01
N GLU A 331 32.83 -14.28 -4.20
CA GLU A 331 33.93 -14.90 -4.95
C GLU A 331 35.26 -14.85 -4.17
N VAL A 332 35.56 -13.74 -3.49
CA VAL A 332 36.73 -13.61 -2.62
C VAL A 332 36.64 -14.59 -1.44
N ILE A 333 35.46 -14.77 -0.85
CA ILE A 333 35.22 -15.70 0.26
C ILE A 333 35.41 -17.15 -0.20
N GLU A 334 34.90 -17.52 -1.38
CA GLU A 334 35.06 -18.84 -1.98
C GLU A 334 36.54 -19.15 -2.30
N ALA A 335 37.21 -18.19 -2.93
CA ALA A 335 38.64 -18.33 -3.27
C ALA A 335 39.53 -18.47 -2.04
N ALA A 336 39.10 -17.97 -0.88
CA ALA A 336 39.80 -18.15 0.39
C ALA A 336 39.52 -19.54 1.06
N GLY A 337 38.64 -20.37 0.49
CA GLY A 337 38.29 -21.69 1.02
C GLY A 337 37.44 -21.65 2.28
N VAL A 338 36.82 -20.52 2.62
CA VAL A 338 35.96 -20.35 3.83
C VAL A 338 34.48 -20.19 3.51
N GLY A 339 34.07 -20.44 2.26
CA GLY A 339 32.71 -20.19 1.76
C GLY A 339 31.63 -20.92 2.56
N ASP A 340 31.76 -22.24 2.77
CA ASP A 340 30.76 -23.03 3.51
C ASP A 340 30.60 -22.56 4.96
N ALA A 341 31.73 -22.33 5.65
CA ALA A 341 31.70 -21.85 7.03
C ALA A 341 31.13 -20.43 7.16
N ALA A 342 31.44 -19.55 6.21
CA ALA A 342 30.89 -18.19 6.17
C ALA A 342 29.37 -18.21 5.90
N ARG A 343 28.90 -19.05 4.97
CA ARG A 343 27.45 -19.24 4.70
C ARG A 343 26.73 -19.79 5.93
N ALA A 344 27.29 -20.79 6.60
CA ALA A 344 26.70 -21.33 7.83
C ALA A 344 26.60 -20.25 8.93
N SER A 345 27.65 -19.43 9.09
CA SER A 345 27.67 -18.32 10.04
C SER A 345 26.63 -17.25 9.71
N LEU A 346 26.47 -16.92 8.42
CA LEU A 346 25.43 -15.98 7.95
C LEU A 346 24.01 -16.53 8.18
N ALA A 347 23.79 -17.81 7.86
CA ALA A 347 22.50 -18.48 8.06
C ALA A 347 22.10 -18.47 9.54
N ALA A 348 23.03 -18.81 10.45
CA ALA A 348 22.79 -18.75 11.88
C ALA A 348 22.48 -17.33 12.38
N ALA A 349 23.18 -16.32 11.87
CA ALA A 349 22.93 -14.94 12.23
C ALA A 349 21.54 -14.45 11.74
N ILE A 350 21.16 -14.78 10.52
CA ILE A 350 19.82 -14.46 9.98
C ILE A 350 18.75 -15.17 10.82
N ASP A 351 18.91 -16.45 11.10
CA ASP A 351 17.98 -17.23 11.92
C ASP A 351 17.75 -16.57 13.29
N ASP A 352 18.82 -16.22 14.00
CA ASP A 352 18.75 -15.54 15.30
C ASP A 352 18.00 -14.20 15.20
N ARG A 353 18.28 -13.39 14.17
CA ARG A 353 17.62 -12.09 14.00
C ARG A 353 16.13 -12.21 13.68
N LEU A 354 15.77 -13.15 12.83
CA LEU A 354 14.37 -13.41 12.48
C LEU A 354 13.58 -13.91 13.68
N ARG A 355 14.11 -14.91 14.40
CA ARG A 355 13.47 -15.47 15.61
C ARG A 355 13.31 -14.42 16.71
N ARG A 356 14.32 -13.60 16.94
CA ARG A 356 14.20 -12.49 17.91
C ARG A 356 13.12 -11.49 17.51
N ARG A 357 13.00 -11.17 16.21
CA ARG A 357 11.96 -10.26 15.72
C ARG A 357 10.57 -10.86 15.88
N ALA A 358 10.40 -12.13 15.55
CA ALA A 358 9.14 -12.85 15.72
C ALA A 358 8.78 -13.13 17.19
N ALA A 359 9.73 -12.98 18.12
CA ALA A 359 9.55 -13.20 19.56
C ALA A 359 8.90 -14.55 19.92
N GLY A 360 9.09 -15.57 19.09
CA GLY A 360 8.50 -16.90 19.28
C GLY A 360 7.02 -17.01 18.92
N ALA A 361 6.44 -15.98 18.32
CA ALA A 361 5.02 -15.97 17.94
C ALA A 361 4.71 -16.80 16.67
N CYS A 362 5.73 -17.07 15.84
CA CYS A 362 5.60 -17.91 14.65
C CYS A 362 6.90 -18.64 14.35
N ASP A 363 6.80 -19.73 13.57
CA ASP A 363 7.93 -20.37 12.95
C ASP A 363 8.37 -19.55 11.73
N ILE A 364 9.57 -18.99 11.82
CA ILE A 364 10.12 -18.13 10.78
C ILE A 364 11.47 -18.66 10.30
N ALA A 365 11.63 -18.68 8.97
CA ALA A 365 12.85 -19.15 8.34
C ALA A 365 13.18 -18.31 7.10
N ALA A 366 14.41 -18.45 6.59
CA ALA A 366 14.83 -17.79 5.37
C ALA A 366 15.53 -18.74 4.40
N VAL A 367 15.36 -18.46 3.10
CA VAL A 367 16.13 -19.02 1.99
C VAL A 367 16.80 -17.88 1.23
N VAL A 368 18.10 -18.00 1.03
CA VAL A 368 18.94 -16.98 0.41
C VAL A 368 19.54 -17.51 -0.89
N PHE A 369 19.42 -16.74 -1.96
CA PHE A 369 19.89 -17.11 -3.29
C PHE A 369 20.82 -16.04 -3.91
N ASP A 370 21.60 -16.42 -4.92
CA ASP A 370 22.53 -15.56 -5.66
C ASP A 370 21.91 -14.92 -6.90
N ALA A 371 22.74 -14.19 -7.68
CA ALA A 371 22.33 -13.53 -8.91
C ALA A 371 21.90 -14.50 -10.02
N GLU A 372 22.41 -15.71 -10.04
CA GLU A 372 22.07 -16.81 -10.96
C GLU A 372 20.85 -17.61 -10.48
N ARG A 373 20.21 -17.19 -9.38
CA ARG A 373 19.09 -17.89 -8.73
C ARG A 373 19.42 -19.28 -8.23
N ARG A 374 20.67 -19.51 -7.80
CA ARG A 374 21.05 -20.73 -7.08
C ARG A 374 20.88 -20.48 -5.60
N GLU A 375 20.31 -21.44 -4.89
CA GLU A 375 20.28 -21.37 -3.44
C GLU A 375 21.71 -21.37 -2.87
N LEU A 376 22.02 -20.35 -2.06
CA LEU A 376 23.28 -20.25 -1.37
C LEU A 376 23.25 -20.96 -0.01
N PHE A 377 22.18 -20.75 0.72
CA PHE A 377 21.91 -21.37 2.02
C PHE A 377 20.48 -21.10 2.48
N ARG A 378 20.05 -21.88 3.45
CA ARG A 378 18.81 -21.66 4.19
C ARG A 378 19.04 -21.70 5.70
N THR A 379 18.16 -21.09 6.49
CA THR A 379 18.18 -21.16 7.95
C THR A 379 17.67 -22.51 8.45
N SER A 380 17.96 -22.86 9.71
CA SER A 380 17.75 -24.19 10.26
C SER A 380 16.30 -24.68 10.24
N GLY A 381 15.31 -23.80 10.28
CA GLY A 381 13.88 -24.14 10.26
C GLY A 381 13.25 -24.16 8.86
N ALA A 382 14.00 -23.88 7.80
CA ALA A 382 13.42 -23.61 6.48
C ALA A 382 12.66 -24.80 5.89
N ASP A 383 13.20 -26.00 6.00
CA ASP A 383 12.56 -27.22 5.48
C ASP A 383 11.21 -27.50 6.16
N ALA A 384 11.13 -27.29 7.47
CA ALA A 384 9.89 -27.46 8.23
C ALA A 384 8.83 -26.42 7.78
N VAL A 385 9.23 -25.14 7.70
CA VAL A 385 8.32 -24.06 7.25
C VAL A 385 7.87 -24.29 5.81
N ILE A 386 8.76 -24.70 4.90
CA ILE A 386 8.40 -25.02 3.51
C ILE A 386 7.41 -26.20 3.46
N GLY A 387 7.64 -27.24 4.26
CA GLY A 387 6.74 -28.39 4.36
C GLY A 387 5.34 -28.00 4.82
N GLU A 388 5.22 -27.17 5.85
CA GLU A 388 3.94 -26.66 6.36
C GLU A 388 3.22 -25.76 5.33
N LEU A 389 3.97 -24.91 4.61
CA LEU A 389 3.41 -24.08 3.53
C LEU A 389 2.88 -24.93 2.36
N GLY A 390 3.56 -26.02 2.03
CA GLY A 390 3.10 -26.97 1.01
C GLY A 390 1.88 -27.79 1.45
N ALA A 391 1.80 -28.21 2.70
CA ALA A 391 0.73 -29.05 3.24
C ALA A 391 -0.56 -28.26 3.55
N THR A 392 -0.45 -26.98 3.90
CA THR A 392 -1.60 -26.20 4.41
C THR A 392 -2.64 -25.85 3.33
N TYR A 393 -2.31 -25.99 2.04
CA TYR A 393 -3.14 -25.51 0.93
C TYR A 393 -3.50 -26.61 -0.10
N GLU A 394 -3.29 -27.89 0.24
CA GLU A 394 -3.88 -29.03 -0.47
C GLU A 394 -5.37 -29.18 -0.06
#